data_c4d15fafaf9d2ed7b892d8926ca1a108
#
_entry.id   c4d15fafaf9d2ed7b892d8926ca1a108
#
_cell.length_a   1.000
_cell.length_b   1.000
_cell.length_c   1.000
_cell.angle_alpha   90.00
_cell.angle_beta   90.00
_cell.angle_gamma   90.00
#
_symmetry.space_group_name_H-M   'P 1'
#
loop_
_entity.id
_entity.type
_entity.pdbx_description
1 polymer ?
#
loop_
_entity_poly.entity_id
_entity_poly.type
_entity_poly.pdbx_seq_one_letter_code
_entity_poly.pdbx_strand_id
1 'polypeptide(L)'
;MSKSTEEENGMKNVLFIASEAYPFIKTGGLADVVGSLPKYFNKEEFDVRVMIPNYTAIPVEYKNQMQYKTHFYMKLAWRSQYVGILETEYEGIKYYFIDNEFYFSGFQPYNHIHEDMEKFGII
;
A
#
# COMPACT_ATOMS: atom_id res chain seq x y z
N MET A 1 -9.89 -2.91 3.71
CA MET A 1 -9.89 -1.97 4.83
C MET A 1 -9.72 -0.55 4.35
N SER A 2 -10.41 0.35 4.98
CA SER A 2 -10.24 1.76 4.66
C SER A 2 -10.41 2.60 5.92
N LYS A 3 -9.85 3.79 5.84
CA LYS A 3 -9.95 4.79 6.91
C LYS A 3 -10.21 6.14 6.27
N SER A 4 -11.11 6.93 6.85
CA SER A 4 -11.40 8.25 6.34
C SER A 4 -11.35 9.30 7.44
N THR A 5 -10.89 10.50 7.10
CA THR A 5 -10.86 11.66 7.98
C THR A 5 -11.23 12.89 7.16
N GLU A 6 -11.73 13.90 7.83
CA GLU A 6 -12.03 15.18 7.16
C GLU A 6 -10.84 16.11 7.23
N GLU A 7 -10.67 16.90 6.19
CA GLU A 7 -9.66 17.94 6.13
C GLU A 7 -10.30 19.32 6.19
N GLU A 8 -9.47 20.34 6.39
CA GLU A 8 -9.92 21.72 6.54
C GLU A 8 -10.72 22.23 5.33
N ASN A 9 -10.39 21.71 4.12
CA ASN A 9 -11.09 22.10 2.90
C ASN A 9 -12.40 21.33 2.68
N GLY A 10 -12.82 20.53 3.67
CA GLY A 10 -14.03 19.73 3.54
C GLY A 10 -13.85 18.43 2.79
N MET A 11 -12.66 18.14 2.28
CA MET A 11 -12.35 16.92 1.58
C MET A 11 -12.10 15.79 2.59
N LYS A 12 -12.61 14.60 2.30
CA LYS A 12 -12.39 13.42 3.14
C LYS A 12 -11.25 12.60 2.60
N ASN A 13 -10.40 12.16 3.50
CA ASN A 13 -9.28 11.29 3.16
C ASN A 13 -9.68 9.83 3.35
N VAL A 14 -9.46 9.02 2.32
CA VAL A 14 -9.74 7.58 2.35
C VAL A 14 -8.48 6.84 1.95
N LEU A 15 -8.06 5.88 2.78
CA LEU A 15 -6.90 5.06 2.50
C LEU A 15 -7.32 3.59 2.45
N PHE A 16 -7.13 2.97 1.29
CA PHE A 16 -7.29 1.53 1.14
C PHE A 16 -5.98 0.84 1.44
N ILE A 17 -5.99 -0.10 2.37
CA ILE A 17 -4.83 -0.92 2.70
C ILE A 17 -5.15 -2.33 2.26
N ALA A 18 -4.35 -2.86 1.33
CA ALA A 18 -4.61 -4.17 0.74
C ALA A 18 -3.32 -4.93 0.49
N SER A 19 -3.44 -6.24 0.25
CA SER A 19 -2.30 -7.09 -0.03
C SER A 19 -1.90 -7.07 -1.50
N GLU A 20 -2.76 -6.61 -2.38
CA GLU A 20 -2.48 -6.53 -3.81
C GLU A 20 -3.31 -5.42 -4.46
N ALA A 21 -2.85 -4.93 -5.61
CA ALA A 21 -3.57 -3.94 -6.41
C ALA A 21 -3.07 -4.00 -7.85
N TYR A 22 -3.98 -4.06 -8.80
CA TYR A 22 -3.62 -3.95 -10.21
C TYR A 22 -3.17 -2.50 -10.51
N PRO A 23 -2.14 -2.25 -11.30
CA PRO A 23 -1.35 -3.19 -12.09
C PRO A 23 -0.08 -3.68 -11.39
N PHE A 24 0.15 -3.33 -10.14
CA PHE A 24 1.42 -3.57 -9.46
C PHE A 24 1.64 -5.04 -9.13
N ILE A 25 0.65 -5.67 -8.54
CA ILE A 25 0.73 -7.08 -8.18
C ILE A 25 -0.68 -7.67 -8.19
N LYS A 26 -0.86 -8.79 -8.86
CA LYS A 26 -2.16 -9.44 -8.98
C LYS A 26 -2.02 -10.94 -8.85
N THR A 27 -2.75 -11.53 -7.91
CA THR A 27 -2.90 -12.98 -7.78
C THR A 27 -4.35 -13.42 -7.89
N GLY A 28 -5.31 -12.48 -7.78
CA GLY A 28 -6.72 -12.78 -7.83
C GLY A 28 -7.57 -11.54 -8.02
N GLY A 29 -8.87 -11.68 -7.75
CA GLY A 29 -9.84 -10.61 -7.99
C GLY A 29 -9.69 -9.39 -7.11
N LEU A 30 -9.07 -9.54 -5.93
CA LEU A 30 -8.87 -8.39 -5.04
C LEU A 30 -8.06 -7.29 -5.70
N ALA A 31 -7.04 -7.67 -6.48
CA ALA A 31 -6.20 -6.69 -7.17
C ALA A 31 -7.00 -5.83 -8.13
N ASP A 32 -7.96 -6.42 -8.83
CA ASP A 32 -8.82 -5.68 -9.76
C ASP A 32 -9.74 -4.71 -9.04
N VAL A 33 -10.30 -5.13 -7.91
CA VAL A 33 -11.17 -4.26 -7.10
C VAL A 33 -10.38 -3.08 -6.55
N VAL A 34 -9.21 -3.34 -5.95
CA VAL A 34 -8.38 -2.29 -5.37
C VAL A 34 -7.85 -1.35 -6.44
N GLY A 35 -7.56 -1.87 -7.62
CA GLY A 35 -7.05 -1.06 -8.73
C GLY A 35 -8.13 -0.21 -9.40
N SER A 36 -9.40 -0.54 -9.25
CA SER A 36 -10.47 0.19 -9.92
C SER A 36 -11.36 1.00 -8.99
N LEU A 37 -11.69 0.47 -7.82
CA LEU A 37 -12.66 1.11 -6.92
C LEU A 37 -12.29 2.56 -6.55
N PRO A 38 -11.04 2.89 -6.24
CA PRO A 38 -10.69 4.27 -5.89
C PRO A 38 -11.06 5.30 -6.96
N LYS A 39 -11.08 4.90 -8.22
CA LYS A 39 -11.37 5.81 -9.33
C LYS A 39 -12.83 6.19 -9.42
N TYR A 40 -13.70 5.46 -8.74
CA TYR A 40 -15.15 5.75 -8.73
C TYR A 40 -15.54 6.78 -7.68
N PHE A 41 -14.64 7.13 -6.77
CA PHE A 41 -14.91 8.17 -5.80
C PHE A 41 -14.88 9.55 -6.43
N ASN A 42 -15.77 10.42 -5.99
CA ASN A 42 -15.77 11.82 -6.45
C ASN A 42 -14.53 12.53 -5.91
N LYS A 43 -13.64 12.92 -6.81
CA LYS A 43 -12.37 13.54 -6.44
C LYS A 43 -12.54 14.92 -5.79
N GLU A 44 -13.68 15.53 -5.96
CA GLU A 44 -13.97 16.82 -5.31
C GLU A 44 -14.33 16.62 -3.83
N GLU A 45 -14.81 15.45 -3.48
CA GLU A 45 -15.22 15.14 -2.10
C GLU A 45 -14.24 14.24 -1.36
N PHE A 46 -13.48 13.42 -2.09
CA PHE A 46 -12.64 12.41 -1.50
C PHE A 46 -11.23 12.44 -2.08
N ASP A 47 -10.24 12.40 -1.19
CA ASP A 47 -8.85 12.12 -1.56
C ASP A 47 -8.59 10.65 -1.24
N VAL A 48 -8.63 9.80 -2.25
CA VAL A 48 -8.51 8.36 -2.09
C VAL A 48 -7.12 7.91 -2.47
N ARG A 49 -6.49 7.15 -1.59
CA ARG A 49 -5.15 6.61 -1.80
C ARG A 49 -5.13 5.15 -1.44
N VAL A 50 -4.12 4.44 -1.93
CA VAL A 50 -3.98 3.00 -1.75
C VAL A 50 -2.62 2.69 -1.18
N MET A 51 -2.53 1.73 -0.27
CA MET A 51 -1.29 1.27 0.31
C MET A 51 -1.20 -0.25 0.19
N ILE A 52 -0.10 -0.74 -0.37
CA ILE A 52 0.17 -2.17 -0.51
C ILE A 52 1.64 -2.45 -0.14
N PRO A 53 1.99 -3.70 0.15
CA PRO A 53 3.39 -4.04 0.37
C PRO A 53 4.23 -3.87 -0.89
N ASN A 54 5.50 -3.52 -0.70
CA ASN A 54 6.45 -3.38 -1.81
C ASN A 54 7.09 -4.72 -2.12
N TYR A 55 6.36 -5.57 -2.85
CA TYR A 55 6.85 -6.89 -3.22
C TYR A 55 7.98 -6.81 -4.25
N THR A 56 8.91 -7.75 -4.19
CA THR A 56 9.94 -7.85 -5.23
C THR A 56 9.35 -8.23 -6.59
N ALA A 57 8.19 -8.87 -6.60
CA ALA A 57 7.51 -9.27 -7.82
C ALA A 57 6.86 -8.12 -8.60
N ILE A 58 6.76 -6.93 -8.00
CA ILE A 58 6.25 -5.76 -8.71
C ILE A 58 7.18 -5.46 -9.89
N PRO A 59 6.65 -5.28 -11.11
CA PRO A 59 7.49 -5.03 -12.28
C PRO A 59 8.42 -3.84 -12.09
N VAL A 60 9.64 -3.95 -12.64
CA VAL A 60 10.67 -2.93 -12.47
C VAL A 60 10.25 -1.58 -13.03
N GLU A 61 9.43 -1.57 -14.07
CA GLU A 61 8.93 -0.32 -14.65
C GLU A 61 8.14 0.52 -13.66
N TYR A 62 7.40 -0.13 -12.75
CA TYR A 62 6.69 0.56 -11.70
C TYR A 62 7.61 0.92 -10.55
N LYS A 63 8.56 0.04 -10.23
CA LYS A 63 9.53 0.31 -9.18
C LYS A 63 10.37 1.55 -9.48
N ASN A 64 10.71 1.76 -10.73
CA ASN A 64 11.50 2.91 -11.15
C ASN A 64 10.75 4.23 -11.00
N GLN A 65 9.44 4.19 -10.88
CA GLN A 65 8.62 5.39 -10.70
C GLN A 65 8.36 5.70 -9.23
N MET A 66 8.70 4.79 -8.34
CA MET A 66 8.47 4.98 -6.91
C MET A 66 9.44 5.99 -6.34
N GLN A 67 8.92 6.88 -5.49
CA GLN A 67 9.73 7.87 -4.78
C GLN A 67 9.68 7.58 -3.30
N TYR A 68 10.85 7.60 -2.68
CA TYR A 68 10.96 7.44 -1.25
C TYR A 68 10.32 8.63 -0.54
N LYS A 69 9.43 8.35 0.41
CA LYS A 69 8.75 9.41 1.16
C LYS A 69 9.26 9.51 2.58
N THR A 70 9.28 8.40 3.32
CA THR A 70 9.69 8.40 4.71
C THR A 70 9.99 6.98 5.16
N HIS A 71 10.48 6.87 6.37
CA HIS A 71 10.67 5.59 7.02
C HIS A 71 10.44 5.74 8.52
N PHE A 72 10.21 4.63 9.17
CA PHE A 72 10.14 4.55 10.63
C PHE A 72 10.57 3.17 11.07
N TYR A 73 10.77 3.02 12.37
CA TYR A 73 11.13 1.74 12.96
C TYR A 73 9.97 1.26 13.83
N MET A 74 9.55 0.02 13.58
CA MET A 74 8.47 -0.59 14.34
C MET A 74 9.07 -1.57 15.33
N LYS A 75 8.70 -1.43 16.61
CA LYS A 75 9.15 -2.37 17.62
C LYS A 75 8.25 -3.60 17.61
N LEU A 76 8.88 -4.75 17.42
CA LEU A 76 8.23 -6.05 17.47
C LEU A 76 8.88 -6.85 18.58
N ALA A 77 8.24 -6.89 19.74
CA ALA A 77 8.78 -7.53 20.93
C ALA A 77 10.12 -6.89 21.33
N TRP A 78 11.21 -7.63 21.17
CA TRP A 78 12.54 -7.20 21.61
C TRP A 78 13.40 -6.59 20.51
N ARG A 79 12.85 -6.43 19.30
CA ARG A 79 13.65 -5.91 18.18
C ARG A 79 12.91 -4.80 17.44
N SER A 80 13.68 -3.99 16.69
CA SER A 80 13.13 -2.97 15.82
C SER A 80 13.18 -3.45 14.37
N GLN A 81 12.17 -3.09 13.59
CA GLN A 81 12.10 -3.39 12.17
C GLN A 81 11.98 -2.10 11.38
N TYR A 82 12.80 -1.98 10.35
CA TYR A 82 12.72 -0.85 9.43
C TYR A 82 11.47 -0.97 8.57
N VAL A 83 10.75 0.13 8.43
CA VAL A 83 9.60 0.22 7.53
C VAL A 83 9.76 1.48 6.70
N GLY A 84 9.92 1.32 5.40
CA GLY A 84 9.99 2.44 4.47
C GLY A 84 8.67 2.63 3.76
N ILE A 85 8.40 3.86 3.34
CA ILE A 85 7.22 4.19 2.56
C ILE A 85 7.67 4.84 1.26
N LEU A 86 7.29 4.22 0.14
CA LEU A 86 7.50 4.77 -1.19
C LEU A 86 6.17 5.18 -1.78
N GLU A 87 6.20 6.05 -2.76
CA GLU A 87 5.00 6.61 -3.35
C GLU A 87 5.11 6.64 -4.87
N THR A 88 4.01 6.37 -5.54
CA THR A 88 3.87 6.66 -6.96
C THR A 88 2.43 7.10 -7.24
N GLU A 89 2.19 7.54 -8.46
CA GLU A 89 0.83 7.87 -8.89
C GLU A 89 0.52 7.06 -10.14
N TYR A 90 -0.67 6.47 -10.18
CA TYR A 90 -1.12 5.71 -11.32
C TYR A 90 -2.58 6.04 -11.60
N GLU A 91 -2.86 6.52 -12.81
CA GLU A 91 -4.20 6.90 -13.25
C GLU A 91 -4.89 7.85 -12.26
N GLY A 92 -4.14 8.81 -11.75
CA GLY A 92 -4.67 9.84 -10.86
C GLY A 92 -4.82 9.44 -9.40
N ILE A 93 -4.42 8.22 -9.04
CA ILE A 93 -4.50 7.73 -7.66
C ILE A 93 -3.09 7.57 -7.10
N LYS A 94 -2.87 8.06 -5.90
CA LYS A 94 -1.59 7.87 -5.21
C LYS A 94 -1.54 6.51 -4.55
N TYR A 95 -0.43 5.81 -4.78
CA TYR A 95 -0.16 4.49 -4.21
C TYR A 95 1.06 4.59 -3.31
N TYR A 96 0.93 4.04 -2.12
CA TYR A 96 2.04 3.90 -1.18
C TYR A 96 2.45 2.44 -1.10
N PHE A 97 3.77 2.23 -0.97
CA PHE A 97 4.33 0.89 -0.90
C PHE A 97 5.09 0.76 0.41
N ILE A 98 4.70 -0.21 1.22
CA ILE A 98 5.37 -0.48 2.50
C ILE A 98 6.57 -1.34 2.21
N ASP A 99 7.75 -0.82 2.50
CA ASP A 99 9.00 -1.50 2.20
C ASP A 99 9.63 -2.07 3.46
N ASN A 100 9.73 -3.39 3.50
CA ASN A 100 10.55 -4.10 4.49
C ASN A 100 11.06 -5.37 3.81
N GLU A 101 12.34 -5.33 3.41
CA GLU A 101 12.94 -6.41 2.64
C GLU A 101 12.85 -7.76 3.34
N PHE A 102 12.93 -7.76 4.65
CA PHE A 102 12.86 -9.02 5.40
C PHE A 102 11.52 -9.73 5.21
N TYR A 103 10.41 -8.98 5.23
CA TYR A 103 9.08 -9.58 5.15
C TYR A 103 8.52 -9.63 3.73
N PHE A 104 8.83 -8.66 2.89
CA PHE A 104 8.16 -8.51 1.60
C PHE A 104 9.05 -8.82 0.41
N SER A 105 10.23 -9.38 0.64
CA SER A 105 11.13 -9.78 -0.44
C SER A 105 10.71 -11.08 -1.11
N GLY A 106 9.76 -11.81 -0.54
CA GLY A 106 9.30 -13.06 -1.09
C GLY A 106 8.60 -12.89 -2.42
N PHE A 107 8.63 -13.95 -3.22
CA PHE A 107 8.04 -13.94 -4.55
C PHE A 107 6.51 -14.01 -4.51
N GLN A 108 5.95 -14.75 -3.57
CA GLN A 108 4.51 -15.02 -3.50
C GLN A 108 3.84 -14.05 -2.52
N PRO A 109 2.87 -13.23 -2.98
CA PRO A 109 2.23 -12.24 -2.12
C PRO A 109 1.57 -12.80 -0.87
N TYR A 110 1.06 -14.00 -0.92
CA TYR A 110 0.35 -14.59 0.21
C TYR A 110 1.18 -15.60 1.01
N ASN A 111 2.47 -15.69 0.76
CA ASN A 111 3.32 -16.69 1.41
C ASN A 111 3.30 -16.56 2.94
N HIS A 112 3.83 -15.48 3.47
CA HIS A 112 3.78 -15.19 4.91
C HIS A 112 2.98 -13.94 5.21
N ILE A 113 2.30 -13.42 4.20
CA ILE A 113 1.85 -12.03 4.23
C ILE A 113 0.81 -11.79 5.32
N HIS A 114 -0.11 -12.71 5.51
CA HIS A 114 -1.16 -12.52 6.51
C HIS A 114 -0.57 -12.44 7.92
N GLU A 115 0.26 -13.40 8.25
CA GLU A 115 0.91 -13.45 9.56
C GLU A 115 1.86 -12.27 9.77
N ASP A 116 2.62 -11.94 8.73
CA ASP A 116 3.57 -10.84 8.81
C ASP A 116 2.89 -9.49 8.94
N MET A 117 1.77 -9.29 8.26
CA MET A 117 1.00 -8.06 8.40
C MET A 117 0.40 -7.92 9.79
N GLU A 118 0.00 -9.02 10.42
CA GLU A 118 -0.44 -8.98 11.82
C GLU A 118 0.67 -8.51 12.73
N LYS A 119 1.89 -8.99 12.51
CA LYS A 119 3.06 -8.59 13.30
C LYS A 119 3.32 -7.09 13.19
N PHE A 120 3.03 -6.51 12.04
CA PHE A 120 3.20 -5.08 11.82
C PHE A 120 1.98 -4.27 12.28
N GLY A 121 0.90 -4.92 12.69
CA GLY A 121 -0.31 -4.22 13.07
C GLY A 121 -1.04 -3.59 11.90
N ILE A 122 -0.90 -4.13 10.70
CA ILE A 122 -1.50 -3.58 9.48
C ILE A 122 -2.90 -4.13 9.25
N ILE A 123 -3.16 -5.33 9.66
CA ILE A 123 -4.46 -5.97 9.52
C ILE A 123 -4.97 -6.52 10.83
#